data_42e13e313a8e4ecc8e891a231ac77a7a
#
_entry.id   42e13e313a8e4ecc8e891a231ac77a7a
#
_cell.length_a   1.000
_cell.length_b   1.000
_cell.length_c   1.000
_cell.angle_alpha   90.00
_cell.angle_beta   90.00
_cell.angle_gamma   90.00
#
_symmetry.space_group_name_H-M   'P 1'
#
loop_
_entity.id
_entity.type
_entity.pdbx_description
1 polymer ?
#
loop_
_entity_poly.entity_id
_entity_poly.type
_entity_poly.pdbx_seq_one_letter_code
_entity_poly.pdbx_strand_id
1 'polypeptide(L)'
;QYGPQFGGMVNYILKNGSEINKPFEFETQQTVGSNGLLNSYNAIGGKRGKLHYYSFYDQRNGDGWRNNSQFYTKSGFGSMTYNFTNKFSLRFEIMYSHIRSQQAGGLTDAQIKQDARQSFRARNWFDIKWMTPAFILQYEINKNSRWNTSIFGTIGDRNSVGFLQSITIKDSVNASTNQFNNRLVNLDKYRNYGIESRIITDYVVGKFKNTVAGGIRLYKGNTFRLADGIGSTGAGYDVTIKGIYPKDINFESSNAAAFIENVFRISDKLLLIPGIRYEWLEGSSEGRNGITNSGTAINLQNITRGRNFTLAGLGSEYHITNSTELYANLSQAYRPIQFANLQAPPTTDLIDPALKDAKGYNFDIGYRGKVKNYIQFDISGFYLKYNNRVGTISSANTSYRLITNVGASASKGIETYVEFNPARAFSNTVYTDIILYSSYAYTDARYSADHKDANTKDKKVENAPQDIFRGGISYGYKKILITAQLSFVGASFSDANNTIAASANGNTGRIPSYSITDLTASYKFSKIVQLRAGINNVWDVRYFTRRAGGYPGPGALPADGRSFFFTIGAKL
;
A
#
# COMPACT_ATOMS: atom_id res chain seq x y z
N GLN A 1 2.34 -2.83 18.63
CA GLN A 1 3.65 -2.26 18.27
C GLN A 1 3.54 -1.25 17.12
N TYR A 2 2.74 -1.47 16.11
CA TYR A 2 2.74 -0.73 14.85
C TYR A 2 1.66 0.36 14.73
N GLY A 3 0.99 0.72 15.79
CA GLY A 3 -0.06 1.74 15.79
C GLY A 3 -1.42 1.25 15.31
N PRO A 4 -2.43 2.12 15.34
CA PRO A 4 -3.81 1.77 15.06
C PRO A 4 -4.00 1.60 13.54
N GLN A 5 -4.30 0.40 13.08
CA GLN A 5 -4.56 0.10 11.67
C GLN A 5 -5.75 -0.83 11.52
N PHE A 6 -6.67 -0.50 10.60
CA PHE A 6 -7.64 -1.45 10.08
C PHE A 6 -7.01 -2.25 8.94
N GLY A 7 -7.11 -3.57 8.98
CA GLY A 7 -6.62 -4.44 7.90
C GLY A 7 -5.13 -4.76 7.91
N GLY A 8 -4.44 -4.49 9.03
CA GLY A 8 -3.04 -4.91 9.20
C GLY A 8 -2.00 -3.97 8.61
N MET A 9 -0.74 -4.43 8.62
CA MET A 9 0.42 -3.68 8.13
C MET A 9 1.42 -4.62 7.46
N VAL A 10 2.01 -4.16 6.36
CA VAL A 10 3.13 -4.85 5.71
C VAL A 10 4.42 -4.14 6.08
N ASN A 11 5.36 -4.86 6.70
CA ASN A 11 6.68 -4.36 7.03
C ASN A 11 7.72 -4.91 6.04
N TYR A 12 8.35 -4.02 5.28
CA TYR A 12 9.42 -4.39 4.35
C TYR A 12 10.77 -4.29 5.05
N ILE A 13 11.48 -5.42 5.14
CA ILE A 13 12.85 -5.47 5.65
C ILE A 13 13.80 -5.39 4.46
N LEU A 14 14.55 -4.30 4.37
CA LEU A 14 15.47 -4.06 3.27
C LEU A 14 16.81 -4.76 3.51
N LYS A 15 17.50 -5.14 2.43
CA LYS A 15 18.89 -5.60 2.48
C LYS A 15 19.77 -4.49 3.05
N ASN A 16 20.66 -4.81 3.96
CA ASN A 16 21.54 -3.83 4.61
C ASN A 16 23.01 -4.22 4.60
N GLY A 17 23.37 -5.28 3.88
CA GLY A 17 24.73 -5.80 3.78
C GLY A 17 25.17 -6.71 4.94
N SER A 18 24.35 -6.88 5.99
CA SER A 18 24.70 -7.76 7.12
C SER A 18 24.86 -9.24 6.74
N GLU A 19 24.18 -9.66 5.68
CA GLU A 19 24.20 -11.02 5.13
C GLU A 19 25.41 -11.28 4.23
N ILE A 20 26.15 -10.21 3.83
CA ILE A 20 27.27 -10.32 2.91
C ILE A 20 28.55 -10.46 3.72
N ASN A 21 29.23 -11.60 3.56
CA ASN A 21 30.49 -11.88 4.26
C ASN A 21 31.75 -11.56 3.42
N LYS A 22 31.56 -11.18 2.14
CA LYS A 22 32.63 -10.77 1.24
C LYS A 22 32.93 -9.28 1.39
N PRO A 23 34.18 -8.84 1.11
CA PRO A 23 34.51 -7.41 1.08
C PRO A 23 33.72 -6.62 0.05
N PHE A 24 33.35 -7.28 -1.06
CA PHE A 24 32.58 -6.70 -2.17
C PHE A 24 31.72 -7.76 -2.85
N GLU A 25 30.50 -7.41 -3.14
CA GLU A 25 29.55 -8.17 -3.94
C GLU A 25 28.86 -7.20 -4.91
N PHE A 26 28.70 -7.61 -6.16
CA PHE A 26 27.96 -6.87 -7.19
C PHE A 26 26.83 -7.71 -7.74
N GLU A 27 25.64 -7.12 -7.83
CA GLU A 27 24.45 -7.74 -8.44
C GLU A 27 23.91 -6.81 -9.52
N THR A 28 23.58 -7.37 -10.69
CA THR A 28 22.91 -6.64 -11.75
C THR A 28 21.74 -7.45 -12.33
N GLN A 29 20.65 -6.77 -12.71
CA GLN A 29 19.52 -7.35 -13.42
C GLN A 29 19.08 -6.38 -14.51
N GLN A 30 19.11 -6.85 -15.75
CA GLN A 30 18.73 -6.06 -16.94
C GLN A 30 17.50 -6.71 -17.57
N THR A 31 16.40 -5.97 -17.66
CA THR A 31 15.12 -6.47 -18.16
C THR A 31 14.67 -5.65 -19.36
N VAL A 32 14.22 -6.35 -20.40
CA VAL A 32 13.51 -5.79 -21.54
C VAL A 32 12.12 -6.41 -21.62
N GLY A 33 11.14 -5.69 -22.15
CA GLY A 33 9.79 -6.24 -22.24
C GLY A 33 8.89 -5.49 -23.21
N SER A 34 7.65 -5.93 -23.26
CA SER A 34 6.58 -5.31 -24.05
C SER A 34 6.40 -3.84 -23.70
N ASN A 35 5.84 -3.07 -24.62
CA ASN A 35 5.52 -1.65 -24.46
C ASN A 35 6.74 -0.79 -24.09
N GLY A 36 7.89 -1.08 -24.70
CA GLY A 36 9.12 -0.32 -24.49
C GLY A 36 9.72 -0.47 -23.09
N LEU A 37 9.34 -1.52 -22.32
CA LEU A 37 9.87 -1.72 -20.97
C LEU A 37 11.37 -1.97 -20.99
N LEU A 38 12.11 -1.10 -20.31
CA LEU A 38 13.52 -1.25 -19.96
C LEU A 38 13.66 -1.08 -18.45
N ASN A 39 14.30 -2.05 -17.78
CA ASN A 39 14.61 -1.95 -16.37
C ASN A 39 16.07 -2.36 -16.13
N SER A 40 16.82 -1.50 -15.46
CA SER A 40 18.21 -1.71 -15.06
C SER A 40 18.32 -1.58 -13.54
N TYR A 41 18.52 -2.70 -12.88
CA TYR A 41 18.80 -2.78 -11.44
C TYR A 41 20.26 -3.16 -11.23
N ASN A 42 20.97 -2.39 -10.40
CA ASN A 42 22.36 -2.64 -10.06
C ASN A 42 22.56 -2.41 -8.57
N ALA A 43 23.23 -3.34 -7.89
CA ALA A 43 23.49 -3.26 -6.47
C ALA A 43 24.93 -3.63 -6.13
N ILE A 44 25.45 -3.00 -5.10
CA ILE A 44 26.74 -3.33 -4.48
C ILE A 44 26.54 -3.55 -2.99
N GLY A 45 27.33 -4.41 -2.41
CA GLY A 45 27.32 -4.63 -0.97
C GLY A 45 28.59 -5.30 -0.49
N GLY A 46 28.80 -5.30 0.81
CA GLY A 46 29.97 -5.94 1.37
C GLY A 46 30.16 -5.73 2.86
N LYS A 47 31.22 -6.39 3.37
CA LYS A 47 31.70 -6.25 4.73
C LYS A 47 33.19 -5.96 4.72
N ARG A 48 33.60 -4.85 5.34
CA ARG A 48 35.02 -4.49 5.53
C ARG A 48 35.29 -4.15 7.01
N GLY A 49 35.89 -5.09 7.73
CA GLY A 49 36.08 -4.96 9.16
C GLY A 49 34.75 -4.82 9.91
N LYS A 50 34.53 -3.69 10.57
CA LYS A 50 33.33 -3.37 11.36
C LYS A 50 32.20 -2.74 10.52
N LEU A 51 32.46 -2.43 9.26
CA LEU A 51 31.52 -1.80 8.35
C LEU A 51 30.81 -2.84 7.49
N HIS A 52 29.47 -2.80 7.48
CA HIS A 52 28.62 -3.45 6.49
C HIS A 52 27.97 -2.37 5.64
N TYR A 53 27.90 -2.59 4.34
CA TYR A 53 27.27 -1.64 3.43
C TYR A 53 26.47 -2.36 2.35
N TYR A 54 25.43 -1.70 1.89
CA TYR A 54 24.62 -2.13 0.74
C TYR A 54 24.02 -0.92 0.04
N SER A 55 24.04 -0.91 -1.28
CA SER A 55 23.41 0.13 -2.07
C SER A 55 22.86 -0.44 -3.36
N PHE A 56 21.73 0.06 -3.81
CA PHE A 56 21.24 -0.23 -5.15
C PHE A 56 20.79 1.03 -5.88
N TYR A 57 20.79 0.93 -7.19
CA TYR A 57 20.14 1.85 -8.11
C TYR A 57 19.29 1.07 -9.09
N ASP A 58 18.02 1.47 -9.23
CA ASP A 58 17.04 0.91 -10.17
C ASP A 58 16.49 2.02 -11.04
N GLN A 59 16.52 1.80 -12.36
CA GLN A 59 15.90 2.70 -13.33
C GLN A 59 14.97 1.88 -14.21
N ARG A 60 13.73 2.34 -14.32
CA ARG A 60 12.70 1.69 -15.13
C ARG A 60 11.98 2.73 -15.97
N ASN A 61 11.81 2.44 -17.24
CA ASN A 61 11.00 3.24 -18.16
C ASN A 61 10.23 2.35 -19.13
N GLY A 62 9.16 2.88 -19.68
CA GLY A 62 8.34 2.21 -20.67
C GLY A 62 7.23 3.13 -21.18
N ASP A 63 6.61 2.73 -22.30
CA ASP A 63 5.51 3.46 -22.90
C ASP A 63 4.18 3.16 -22.19
N GLY A 64 4.16 2.05 -21.41
CA GLY A 64 2.94 1.52 -20.80
C GLY A 64 2.03 0.81 -21.81
N TRP A 65 1.05 0.07 -21.30
CA TRP A 65 0.16 -0.72 -22.14
C TRP A 65 -0.93 0.12 -22.84
N ARG A 66 -1.42 1.17 -22.17
CA ARG A 66 -2.40 2.12 -22.71
C ARG A 66 -1.73 3.28 -23.45
N ASN A 67 -2.48 3.90 -24.37
CA ASN A 67 -2.07 5.19 -24.91
C ASN A 67 -1.94 6.22 -23.77
N ASN A 68 -0.94 7.10 -23.86
CA ASN A 68 -0.67 8.12 -22.85
C ASN A 68 -0.43 7.55 -21.44
N SER A 69 0.36 6.48 -21.33
CA SER A 69 0.72 5.84 -20.06
C SER A 69 2.22 5.63 -19.88
N GLN A 70 3.05 6.36 -20.63
CA GLN A 70 4.49 6.31 -20.49
C GLN A 70 4.93 6.67 -19.06
N PHE A 71 5.98 6.01 -18.61
CA PHE A 71 6.50 6.20 -17.27
C PHE A 71 8.01 6.13 -17.22
N TYR A 72 8.53 6.79 -16.21
CA TYR A 72 9.93 6.79 -15.85
C TYR A 72 10.08 6.73 -14.35
N THR A 73 10.85 5.79 -13.85
CA THR A 73 11.11 5.60 -12.42
C THR A 73 12.61 5.49 -12.18
N LYS A 74 13.10 6.20 -11.19
CA LYS A 74 14.44 6.01 -10.61
C LYS A 74 14.29 5.76 -9.13
N SER A 75 14.96 4.73 -8.62
CA SER A 75 15.02 4.45 -7.20
C SER A 75 16.45 4.15 -6.78
N GLY A 76 16.87 4.68 -5.66
CA GLY A 76 18.16 4.41 -5.06
C GLY A 76 18.02 4.15 -3.58
N PHE A 77 18.82 3.24 -3.06
CA PHE A 77 18.89 2.92 -1.65
C PHE A 77 20.35 2.81 -1.22
N GLY A 78 20.65 3.30 -0.04
CA GLY A 78 21.94 3.11 0.61
C GLY A 78 21.75 2.74 2.08
N SER A 79 22.53 1.78 2.55
CA SER A 79 22.60 1.38 3.95
C SER A 79 24.04 1.20 4.36
N MET A 80 24.43 1.76 5.50
CA MET A 80 25.74 1.62 6.11
C MET A 80 25.57 1.30 7.58
N THR A 81 26.03 0.13 8.02
CA THR A 81 26.02 -0.28 9.43
C THR A 81 27.45 -0.35 9.95
N TYR A 82 27.75 0.41 10.99
CA TYR A 82 29.03 0.35 11.67
C TYR A 82 28.88 -0.26 13.07
N ASN A 83 29.57 -1.37 13.29
CA ASN A 83 29.62 -2.06 14.58
C ASN A 83 30.76 -1.50 15.43
N PHE A 84 30.49 -0.53 16.33
CA PHE A 84 31.49 0.05 17.22
C PHE A 84 32.07 -1.03 18.14
N THR A 85 31.17 -1.84 18.68
CA THR A 85 31.48 -3.02 19.50
C THR A 85 30.57 -4.19 19.08
N ASN A 86 30.76 -5.36 19.69
CA ASN A 86 29.84 -6.49 19.50
C ASN A 86 28.42 -6.23 20.06
N LYS A 87 28.27 -5.19 20.91
CA LYS A 87 27.02 -4.83 21.57
C LYS A 87 26.37 -3.56 21.01
N PHE A 88 27.13 -2.74 20.29
CA PHE A 88 26.68 -1.43 19.84
C PHE A 88 26.92 -1.22 18.35
N SER A 89 25.86 -0.95 17.62
CA SER A 89 25.91 -0.61 16.21
C SER A 89 25.03 0.60 15.88
N LEU A 90 25.43 1.34 14.86
CA LEU A 90 24.66 2.42 14.26
C LEU A 90 24.51 2.13 12.77
N ARG A 91 23.28 2.22 12.27
CA ARG A 91 22.95 2.08 10.86
C ARG A 91 22.33 3.35 10.34
N PHE A 92 22.84 3.83 9.23
CA PHE A 92 22.23 4.87 8.42
C PHE A 92 21.61 4.23 7.18
N GLU A 93 20.38 4.60 6.87
CA GLU A 93 19.67 4.18 5.67
C GLU A 93 19.06 5.39 4.97
N ILE A 94 19.06 5.37 3.65
CA ILE A 94 18.38 6.36 2.85
C ILE A 94 17.80 5.69 1.60
N MET A 95 16.51 5.91 1.37
CA MET A 95 15.84 5.53 0.12
C MET A 95 15.40 6.79 -0.61
N TYR A 96 15.65 6.85 -1.90
CA TYR A 96 15.14 7.86 -2.79
C TYR A 96 14.36 7.21 -3.93
N SER A 97 13.21 7.77 -4.28
CA SER A 97 12.42 7.36 -5.44
C SER A 97 11.90 8.59 -6.19
N HIS A 98 12.03 8.57 -7.51
CA HIS A 98 11.43 9.55 -8.41
C HIS A 98 10.61 8.81 -9.46
N ILE A 99 9.32 9.07 -9.49
CA ILE A 99 8.37 8.49 -10.44
C ILE A 99 7.74 9.63 -11.22
N ARG A 100 7.88 9.60 -12.54
CA ARG A 100 7.11 10.46 -13.43
C ARG A 100 6.31 9.57 -14.37
N SER A 101 5.01 9.80 -14.44
CA SER A 101 4.14 9.00 -15.29
C SER A 101 3.05 9.85 -15.94
N GLN A 102 2.79 9.54 -17.19
CA GLN A 102 1.62 10.04 -17.88
C GLN A 102 0.39 9.27 -17.39
N GLN A 103 -0.75 9.93 -17.32
CA GLN A 103 -1.97 9.37 -16.74
C GLN A 103 -3.05 9.25 -17.81
N ALA A 104 -3.24 8.06 -18.31
CA ALA A 104 -4.22 7.78 -19.37
C ALA A 104 -5.67 8.10 -19.01
N GLY A 105 -5.98 8.26 -17.72
CA GLY A 105 -7.32 8.53 -17.21
C GLY A 105 -8.23 7.29 -17.20
N GLY A 106 -9.44 7.46 -16.70
CA GLY A 106 -10.48 6.42 -16.74
C GLY A 106 -11.17 6.34 -18.11
N LEU A 107 -12.03 5.33 -18.25
CA LEU A 107 -12.89 5.11 -19.42
C LEU A 107 -14.30 4.76 -18.96
N THR A 108 -15.29 4.97 -19.83
CA THR A 108 -16.62 4.38 -19.66
C THR A 108 -16.60 2.91 -20.07
N ASP A 109 -17.59 2.12 -19.64
CA ASP A 109 -17.70 0.71 -20.03
C ASP A 109 -17.80 0.52 -21.56
N ALA A 110 -18.49 1.43 -22.25
CA ALA A 110 -18.59 1.41 -23.72
C ALA A 110 -17.20 1.64 -24.38
N GLN A 111 -16.44 2.60 -23.85
CA GLN A 111 -15.10 2.89 -24.35
C GLN A 111 -14.13 1.71 -24.10
N ILE A 112 -14.23 1.03 -22.93
CA ILE A 112 -13.42 -0.18 -22.65
C ILE A 112 -13.75 -1.30 -23.64
N LYS A 113 -15.03 -1.50 -23.95
CA LYS A 113 -15.46 -2.50 -24.93
C LYS A 113 -14.96 -2.19 -26.35
N GLN A 114 -14.92 -0.92 -26.72
CA GLN A 114 -14.42 -0.47 -28.01
C GLN A 114 -12.90 -0.67 -28.12
N ASP A 115 -12.14 -0.09 -27.20
CA ASP A 115 -10.70 -0.23 -27.08
C ASP A 115 -10.24 0.14 -25.67
N ALA A 116 -9.83 -0.84 -24.88
CA ALA A 116 -9.35 -0.63 -23.52
C ALA A 116 -7.99 0.10 -23.46
N ARG A 117 -7.26 0.19 -24.57
CA ARG A 117 -5.97 0.91 -24.67
C ARG A 117 -6.16 2.40 -24.92
N GLN A 118 -7.32 2.84 -25.35
CA GLN A 118 -7.55 4.26 -25.65
C GLN A 118 -7.41 5.15 -24.42
N SER A 119 -7.13 6.42 -24.67
CA SER A 119 -7.00 7.46 -23.64
C SER A 119 -7.60 8.77 -24.13
N PHE A 120 -8.37 9.43 -23.28
CA PHE A 120 -8.88 10.78 -23.50
C PHE A 120 -8.05 11.83 -22.73
N ARG A 121 -6.86 11.45 -22.21
CA ARG A 121 -6.00 12.28 -21.36
C ARG A 121 -4.56 12.22 -21.86
N ALA A 122 -4.26 12.97 -22.91
CA ALA A 122 -2.93 13.02 -23.49
C ALA A 122 -1.92 13.86 -22.68
N ARG A 123 -2.42 14.76 -21.80
CA ARG A 123 -1.61 15.81 -21.17
C ARG A 123 -1.59 15.73 -19.64
N ASN A 124 -2.01 14.59 -19.07
CA ASN A 124 -2.07 14.40 -17.63
C ASN A 124 -0.81 13.71 -17.11
N TRP A 125 -0.21 14.27 -16.08
CA TRP A 125 1.04 13.78 -15.51
C TRP A 125 1.01 13.72 -13.99
N PHE A 126 1.70 12.72 -13.44
CA PHE A 126 2.19 12.69 -12.07
C PHE A 126 3.72 12.79 -12.06
N ASP A 127 4.24 13.55 -11.09
CA ASP A 127 5.67 13.56 -10.75
C ASP A 127 5.78 13.47 -9.22
N ILE A 128 6.38 12.37 -8.75
CA ILE A 128 6.47 12.03 -7.34
C ILE A 128 7.95 11.85 -7.01
N LYS A 129 8.45 12.64 -6.07
CA LYS A 129 9.79 12.48 -5.49
C LYS A 129 9.63 12.15 -4.01
N TRP A 130 10.35 11.12 -3.57
CA TRP A 130 10.23 10.63 -2.20
C TRP A 130 11.59 10.24 -1.65
N MET A 131 11.95 10.76 -0.48
CA MET A 131 13.18 10.44 0.22
C MET A 131 12.87 10.07 1.68
N THR A 132 13.41 8.95 2.13
CA THR A 132 13.21 8.45 3.49
C THR A 132 14.55 8.11 4.15
N PRO A 133 15.20 9.09 4.82
CA PRO A 133 16.37 8.82 5.63
C PRO A 133 16.01 8.20 6.98
N ALA A 134 16.86 7.33 7.51
CA ALA A 134 16.73 6.79 8.86
C ALA A 134 18.11 6.55 9.50
N PHE A 135 18.20 6.81 10.82
CA PHE A 135 19.28 6.39 11.68
C PHE A 135 18.75 5.36 12.67
N ILE A 136 19.39 4.21 12.74
CA ILE A 136 18.93 3.09 13.56
C ILE A 136 20.09 2.70 14.50
N LEU A 137 19.86 2.90 15.78
CA LEU A 137 20.76 2.52 16.86
C LEU A 137 20.31 1.20 17.44
N GLN A 138 21.25 0.27 17.61
CA GLN A 138 21.03 -1.00 18.28
C GLN A 138 22.08 -1.17 19.38
N TYR A 139 21.62 -1.43 20.61
CA TYR A 139 22.49 -1.63 21.76
C TYR A 139 22.04 -2.82 22.60
N GLU A 140 22.93 -3.79 22.75
CA GLU A 140 22.78 -4.88 23.72
C GLU A 140 23.20 -4.38 25.11
N ILE A 141 22.24 -4.00 25.95
CA ILE A 141 22.47 -3.55 27.32
C ILE A 141 23.13 -4.68 28.11
N ASN A 142 22.56 -5.89 27.97
CA ASN A 142 23.09 -7.13 28.53
C ASN A 142 22.57 -8.33 27.71
N LYS A 143 22.88 -9.57 28.12
CA LYS A 143 22.49 -10.80 27.40
C LYS A 143 20.98 -10.96 27.22
N ASN A 144 20.18 -10.30 28.06
CA ASN A 144 18.72 -10.44 28.06
C ASN A 144 18.00 -9.19 27.54
N SER A 145 18.69 -8.04 27.46
CA SER A 145 18.06 -6.76 27.16
C SER A 145 18.69 -6.06 25.98
N ARG A 146 17.85 -5.63 25.03
CA ARG A 146 18.24 -4.92 23.81
C ARG A 146 17.47 -3.61 23.72
N TRP A 147 18.16 -2.55 23.39
CA TRP A 147 17.61 -1.24 23.11
C TRP A 147 17.76 -0.90 21.62
N ASN A 148 16.65 -0.54 20.99
CA ASN A 148 16.61 -0.12 19.59
C ASN A 148 15.97 1.27 19.50
N THR A 149 16.62 2.19 18.81
CA THR A 149 16.08 3.51 18.52
C THR A 149 16.18 3.79 17.03
N SER A 150 15.11 4.28 16.44
CA SER A 150 15.05 4.70 15.04
C SER A 150 14.63 6.15 14.96
N ILE A 151 15.46 7.00 14.36
CA ILE A 151 15.13 8.36 13.97
C ILE A 151 14.89 8.33 12.46
N PHE A 152 13.74 8.77 12.01
CA PHE A 152 13.37 8.66 10.60
C PHE A 152 12.73 9.93 10.08
N GLY A 153 12.83 10.13 8.78
CA GLY A 153 12.20 11.23 8.08
C GLY A 153 11.53 10.80 6.79
N THR A 154 10.64 11.65 6.30
CA THR A 154 10.07 11.56 4.96
C THR A 154 10.03 12.96 4.36
N ILE A 155 10.72 13.13 3.25
CA ILE A 155 10.75 14.34 2.44
C ILE A 155 10.15 13.94 1.10
N GLY A 156 8.97 14.46 0.77
CA GLY A 156 8.26 14.05 -0.43
C GLY A 156 7.65 15.25 -1.14
N ASP A 157 7.58 15.15 -2.47
CA ASP A 157 6.83 16.05 -3.33
C ASP A 157 5.96 15.21 -4.24
N ARG A 158 4.66 15.50 -4.30
CA ARG A 158 3.68 14.82 -5.15
C ARG A 158 2.96 15.86 -5.99
N ASN A 159 3.34 15.94 -7.24
CA ASN A 159 2.84 16.94 -8.17
C ASN A 159 1.96 16.29 -9.22
N SER A 160 0.91 16.98 -9.61
CA SER A 160 0.08 16.58 -10.75
C SER A 160 -0.26 17.79 -11.62
N VAL A 161 -0.33 17.56 -12.91
CA VAL A 161 -0.82 18.50 -13.89
C VAL A 161 -1.69 17.77 -14.90
N GLY A 162 -2.89 18.31 -15.19
CA GLY A 162 -3.78 17.63 -16.09
C GLY A 162 -5.09 18.33 -16.40
N PHE A 163 -5.76 17.84 -17.41
CA PHE A 163 -7.12 18.20 -17.77
C PHE A 163 -8.09 17.29 -16.99
N LEU A 164 -8.79 17.85 -16.00
CA LEU A 164 -9.56 17.11 -15.00
C LEU A 164 -11.08 17.16 -15.19
N GLN A 165 -11.55 17.39 -16.40
CA GLN A 165 -12.98 17.39 -16.73
C GLN A 165 -13.57 15.96 -16.75
N SER A 166 -14.90 15.85 -16.85
CA SER A 166 -15.59 14.56 -17.02
C SER A 166 -14.94 13.72 -18.10
N ILE A 167 -14.90 12.40 -17.91
CA ILE A 167 -14.30 11.46 -18.88
C ILE A 167 -15.05 11.44 -20.22
N THR A 168 -16.30 11.88 -20.25
CA THR A 168 -17.08 12.03 -21.49
C THR A 168 -16.61 13.23 -22.33
N ILE A 169 -15.82 14.13 -21.76
CA ILE A 169 -15.26 15.30 -22.45
C ILE A 169 -13.80 14.98 -22.81
N LYS A 170 -13.55 14.86 -24.12
CA LYS A 170 -12.19 14.64 -24.63
C LYS A 170 -11.33 15.89 -24.45
N ASP A 171 -10.08 15.70 -24.04
CA ASP A 171 -9.08 16.75 -24.05
C ASP A 171 -8.68 17.04 -25.51
N SER A 172 -9.20 18.10 -26.07
CA SER A 172 -9.05 18.48 -27.48
C SER A 172 -8.69 19.95 -27.63
N VAL A 173 -8.17 20.29 -28.80
CA VAL A 173 -7.91 21.69 -29.18
C VAL A 173 -9.25 22.42 -29.30
N ASN A 174 -9.35 23.60 -28.68
CA ASN A 174 -10.46 24.51 -28.84
C ASN A 174 -10.36 25.17 -30.23
N ALA A 175 -11.41 25.01 -31.05
CA ALA A 175 -11.43 25.51 -32.43
C ALA A 175 -11.30 27.04 -32.52
N SER A 176 -11.79 27.79 -31.52
CA SER A 176 -11.76 29.26 -31.52
C SER A 176 -10.38 29.82 -31.17
N THR A 177 -9.60 29.12 -30.33
CA THR A 177 -8.30 29.59 -29.85
C THR A 177 -7.12 28.86 -30.49
N ASN A 178 -7.39 27.78 -31.22
CA ASN A 178 -6.41 26.85 -31.76
C ASN A 178 -5.42 26.32 -30.71
N GLN A 179 -5.87 26.25 -29.44
CA GLN A 179 -5.08 25.79 -28.30
C GLN A 179 -5.90 24.79 -27.47
N PHE A 180 -5.21 23.94 -26.72
CA PHE A 180 -5.86 23.15 -25.67
C PHE A 180 -6.31 24.04 -24.52
N ASN A 181 -7.29 23.57 -23.75
CA ASN A 181 -7.68 24.23 -22.49
C ASN A 181 -6.52 24.21 -21.49
N ASN A 182 -6.51 25.16 -20.57
CA ASN A 182 -5.57 25.16 -19.46
C ASN A 182 -5.73 23.90 -18.62
N ARG A 183 -4.62 23.36 -18.13
CA ARG A 183 -4.58 22.25 -17.18
C ARG A 183 -4.66 22.77 -15.75
N LEU A 184 -5.06 21.91 -14.81
CA LEU A 184 -4.96 22.18 -13.38
C LEU A 184 -3.65 21.61 -12.83
N VAL A 185 -3.02 22.39 -11.96
CA VAL A 185 -1.76 22.02 -11.29
C VAL A 185 -2.00 21.88 -9.80
N ASN A 186 -1.58 20.75 -9.23
CA ASN A 186 -1.62 20.50 -7.79
C ASN A 186 -0.22 20.07 -7.32
N LEU A 187 0.24 20.66 -6.21
CA LEU A 187 1.53 20.39 -5.59
C LEU A 187 1.31 20.06 -4.12
N ASP A 188 1.70 18.86 -3.70
CA ASP A 188 1.75 18.44 -2.30
C ASP A 188 3.20 18.26 -1.87
N LYS A 189 3.62 18.90 -0.78
CA LYS A 189 4.96 18.76 -0.18
C LYS A 189 4.84 18.15 1.21
N TYR A 190 5.54 17.07 1.45
CA TYR A 190 5.55 16.34 2.73
C TYR A 190 6.90 16.53 3.43
N ARG A 191 6.85 16.94 4.69
CA ARG A 191 8.03 17.13 5.55
C ARG A 191 7.74 16.51 6.91
N ASN A 192 8.07 15.23 7.04
CA ASN A 192 7.73 14.46 8.23
C ASN A 192 8.99 13.91 8.89
N TYR A 193 8.99 13.84 10.21
CA TYR A 193 10.06 13.24 10.98
C TYR A 193 9.53 12.60 12.27
N GLY A 194 10.26 11.66 12.77
CA GLY A 194 9.89 10.97 14.01
C GLY A 194 11.03 10.20 14.64
N ILE A 195 10.79 9.79 15.85
CA ILE A 195 11.65 8.91 16.62
C ILE A 195 10.80 7.82 17.26
N GLU A 196 11.30 6.60 17.19
CA GLU A 196 10.76 5.47 17.95
C GLU A 196 11.89 4.80 18.72
N SER A 197 11.69 4.63 20.02
CA SER A 197 12.67 3.98 20.90
C SER A 197 11.97 2.87 21.68
N ARG A 198 12.59 1.69 21.70
CA ARG A 198 12.03 0.51 22.39
C ARG A 198 13.11 -0.31 23.06
N ILE A 199 12.75 -0.91 24.18
CA ILE A 199 13.54 -1.90 24.91
C ILE A 199 12.81 -3.24 24.84
N ILE A 200 13.55 -4.30 24.60
CA ILE A 200 13.08 -5.68 24.62
C ILE A 200 13.92 -6.40 25.67
N THR A 201 13.25 -7.04 26.62
CA THR A 201 13.93 -7.74 27.72
C THR A 201 13.35 -9.12 27.90
N ASP A 202 14.22 -10.12 27.88
CA ASP A 202 13.91 -11.49 28.25
C ASP A 202 14.03 -11.64 29.78
N TYR A 203 13.07 -12.30 30.42
CA TYR A 203 13.06 -12.59 31.85
C TYR A 203 12.47 -13.98 32.12
N VAL A 204 12.73 -14.52 33.31
CA VAL A 204 12.29 -15.88 33.66
C VAL A 204 11.28 -15.80 34.79
N VAL A 205 10.17 -16.53 34.62
CA VAL A 205 9.18 -16.80 35.68
C VAL A 205 9.05 -18.30 35.82
N GLY A 206 9.41 -18.83 36.98
CA GLY A 206 9.53 -20.27 37.15
C GLY A 206 10.58 -20.85 36.19
N LYS A 207 10.17 -21.80 35.35
CA LYS A 207 11.04 -22.40 34.31
C LYS A 207 10.89 -21.74 32.93
N PHE A 208 9.97 -20.79 32.78
CA PHE A 208 9.63 -20.25 31.47
C PHE A 208 10.33 -18.92 31.21
N LYS A 209 10.93 -18.82 30.03
CA LYS A 209 11.51 -17.59 29.52
C LYS A 209 10.42 -16.76 28.83
N ASN A 210 10.17 -15.57 29.34
CA ASN A 210 9.20 -14.59 28.84
C ASN A 210 9.95 -13.42 28.19
N THR A 211 9.23 -12.61 27.41
CA THR A 211 9.81 -11.44 26.74
C THR A 211 8.86 -10.25 26.88
N VAL A 212 9.34 -9.15 27.44
CA VAL A 212 8.61 -7.87 27.45
C VAL A 212 9.24 -6.90 26.46
N ALA A 213 8.41 -6.20 25.69
CA ALA A 213 8.81 -5.11 24.83
C ALA A 213 8.02 -3.84 25.19
N GLY A 214 8.69 -2.73 25.43
CA GLY A 214 8.07 -1.45 25.69
C GLY A 214 8.77 -0.33 24.96
N GLY A 215 8.06 0.72 24.61
CA GLY A 215 8.65 1.83 23.89
C GLY A 215 7.75 3.04 23.73
N ILE A 216 8.34 4.08 23.16
CA ILE A 216 7.71 5.35 22.85
C ILE A 216 7.93 5.71 21.39
N ARG A 217 7.00 6.46 20.83
CA ARG A 217 7.08 7.03 19.49
C ARG A 217 6.65 8.50 19.53
N LEU A 218 7.44 9.36 18.93
CA LEU A 218 7.10 10.75 18.66
C LEU A 218 7.18 11.01 17.15
N TYR A 219 6.23 11.75 16.64
CA TYR A 219 6.16 12.05 15.21
C TYR A 219 5.59 13.46 14.99
N LYS A 220 6.17 14.18 14.06
CA LYS A 220 5.66 15.45 13.53
C LYS A 220 5.63 15.37 12.00
N GLY A 221 4.51 15.80 11.41
CA GLY A 221 4.30 15.84 9.98
C GLY A 221 3.74 17.18 9.54
N ASN A 222 4.30 17.72 8.44
CA ASN A 222 3.79 18.89 7.75
C ASN A 222 3.49 18.53 6.30
N THR A 223 2.32 18.94 5.81
CA THR A 223 1.93 18.81 4.41
C THR A 223 1.48 20.17 3.90
N PHE A 224 2.21 20.70 2.94
CA PHE A 224 1.86 21.94 2.24
C PHE A 224 1.18 21.56 0.93
N ARG A 225 -0.04 22.07 0.73
CA ARG A 225 -0.85 21.83 -0.47
C ARG A 225 -1.11 23.11 -1.21
N LEU A 226 -0.67 23.17 -2.47
CA LEU A 226 -1.06 24.16 -3.45
C LEU A 226 -1.91 23.46 -4.51
N ALA A 227 -3.16 23.85 -4.71
CA ALA A 227 -4.04 23.13 -5.63
C ALA A 227 -4.91 24.06 -6.48
N ASP A 228 -5.41 23.49 -7.58
CA ASP A 228 -6.28 24.12 -8.57
C ASP A 228 -5.62 25.31 -9.30
N GLY A 229 -4.27 25.36 -9.34
CA GLY A 229 -3.54 26.38 -10.11
C GLY A 229 -3.80 26.24 -11.61
N ILE A 230 -3.98 27.36 -12.31
CA ILE A 230 -4.20 27.41 -13.76
C ILE A 230 -2.85 27.22 -14.45
N GLY A 231 -2.61 26.03 -15.01
CA GLY A 231 -1.40 25.67 -15.71
C GLY A 231 -1.41 26.00 -17.19
N SER A 232 -0.35 25.56 -17.89
CA SER A 232 -0.16 25.78 -19.31
C SER A 232 -1.12 24.94 -20.19
N THR A 233 -1.21 25.28 -21.47
CA THR A 233 -1.94 24.53 -22.51
C THR A 233 -1.06 23.45 -23.17
N GLY A 234 0.20 23.32 -22.77
CA GLY A 234 1.16 22.36 -23.33
C GLY A 234 0.86 20.89 -22.99
N ALA A 235 1.56 19.96 -23.64
CA ALA A 235 1.38 18.52 -23.46
C ALA A 235 2.39 17.90 -22.47
N GLY A 236 3.59 18.46 -22.33
CA GLY A 236 4.63 17.96 -21.44
C GLY A 236 4.34 18.19 -19.96
N TYR A 237 5.13 17.55 -19.10
CA TYR A 237 5.11 17.86 -17.67
C TYR A 237 5.57 19.30 -17.42
N ASP A 238 4.65 20.13 -16.95
CA ASP A 238 4.90 21.54 -16.66
C ASP A 238 3.96 21.96 -15.54
N VAL A 239 4.51 22.39 -14.41
CA VAL A 239 3.79 22.80 -13.21
C VAL A 239 3.80 24.32 -13.00
N THR A 240 4.22 25.10 -14.01
CA THR A 240 4.08 26.55 -13.98
C THR A 240 2.60 26.94 -14.03
N ILE A 241 2.24 28.00 -13.33
CA ILE A 241 0.86 28.48 -13.28
C ILE A 241 0.77 29.94 -13.72
N LYS A 242 -0.44 30.34 -14.12
CA LYS A 242 -0.85 31.72 -14.31
C LYS A 242 -1.55 32.20 -13.04
N GLY A 243 -1.10 33.33 -12.48
CA GLY A 243 -1.69 33.85 -11.25
C GLY A 243 -1.28 33.09 -9.99
N ILE A 244 -2.21 32.90 -9.08
CA ILE A 244 -1.99 32.24 -7.79
C ILE A 244 -2.78 30.93 -7.68
N TYR A 245 -2.36 30.05 -6.78
CA TYR A 245 -3.13 28.86 -6.45
C TYR A 245 -4.40 29.25 -5.67
N PRO A 246 -5.59 28.85 -6.10
CA PRO A 246 -6.83 29.04 -5.33
C PRO A 246 -6.76 28.38 -3.95
N LYS A 247 -6.13 27.21 -3.85
CA LYS A 247 -5.91 26.51 -2.58
C LYS A 247 -4.45 26.60 -2.18
N ASP A 248 -4.22 27.03 -0.95
CA ASP A 248 -2.91 27.16 -0.30
C ASP A 248 -3.09 26.81 1.18
N ILE A 249 -2.83 25.52 1.50
CA ILE A 249 -3.22 24.94 2.79
C ILE A 249 -2.00 24.27 3.43
N ASN A 250 -1.79 24.57 4.70
CA ASN A 250 -0.85 23.89 5.56
C ASN A 250 -1.58 22.92 6.49
N PHE A 251 -1.12 21.67 6.53
CA PHE A 251 -1.57 20.63 7.46
C PHE A 251 -0.44 20.25 8.37
N GLU A 252 -0.68 20.35 9.68
CA GLU A 252 0.23 19.85 10.69
C GLU A 252 -0.36 18.65 11.40
N SER A 253 0.49 17.72 11.75
CA SER A 253 0.13 16.55 12.57
C SER A 253 1.23 16.25 13.57
N SER A 254 0.84 15.98 14.80
CA SER A 254 1.72 15.53 15.88
C SER A 254 1.16 14.26 16.48
N ASN A 255 2.05 13.31 16.78
CA ASN A 255 1.69 12.07 17.44
C ASN A 255 2.70 11.75 18.53
N ALA A 256 2.21 11.39 19.70
CA ALA A 256 2.98 10.77 20.76
C ALA A 256 2.30 9.46 21.17
N ALA A 257 3.09 8.40 21.30
CA ALA A 257 2.56 7.10 21.69
C ALA A 257 3.51 6.41 22.67
N ALA A 258 2.93 5.65 23.59
CA ALA A 258 3.64 4.71 24.45
C ALA A 258 2.97 3.34 24.34
N PHE A 259 3.77 2.28 24.34
CA PHE A 259 3.27 0.92 24.22
C PHE A 259 4.07 -0.06 25.06
N ILE A 260 3.38 -1.11 25.50
CA ILE A 260 4.00 -2.27 26.13
C ILE A 260 3.30 -3.54 25.64
N GLU A 261 4.07 -4.57 25.40
CA GLU A 261 3.61 -5.90 24.97
C GLU A 261 4.45 -6.94 25.70
N ASN A 262 3.83 -8.02 26.12
CA ASN A 262 4.54 -9.09 26.79
C ASN A 262 4.20 -10.45 26.18
N VAL A 263 5.20 -11.27 25.91
CA VAL A 263 5.05 -12.67 25.52
C VAL A 263 5.18 -13.52 26.77
N PHE A 264 4.05 -13.95 27.31
CA PHE A 264 3.99 -14.89 28.43
C PHE A 264 4.00 -16.32 27.93
N ARG A 265 5.00 -17.08 28.31
CA ARG A 265 5.03 -18.53 28.09
C ARG A 265 4.38 -19.21 29.29
N ILE A 266 3.08 -19.53 29.16
CA ILE A 266 2.26 -20.13 30.22
C ILE A 266 2.64 -21.60 30.42
N SER A 267 2.94 -22.29 29.32
CA SER A 267 3.42 -23.66 29.30
C SER A 267 4.39 -23.87 28.15
N ASP A 268 4.92 -25.08 28.00
CA ASP A 268 5.76 -25.43 26.84
C ASP A 268 5.01 -25.29 25.49
N LYS A 269 3.67 -25.30 25.53
CA LYS A 269 2.80 -25.24 24.34
C LYS A 269 2.01 -23.95 24.21
N LEU A 270 1.76 -23.19 25.29
CA LEU A 270 0.86 -22.04 25.29
C LEU A 270 1.61 -20.75 25.53
N LEU A 271 1.46 -19.81 24.58
CA LEU A 271 1.89 -18.42 24.70
C LEU A 271 0.64 -17.51 24.75
N LEU A 272 0.70 -16.48 25.62
CA LEU A 272 -0.23 -15.37 25.63
C LEU A 272 0.53 -14.08 25.44
N ILE A 273 0.00 -13.19 24.57
CA ILE A 273 0.68 -11.98 24.13
C ILE A 273 -0.26 -10.77 24.33
N PRO A 274 -0.48 -10.32 25.58
CA PRO A 274 -1.20 -9.07 25.83
C PRO A 274 -0.33 -7.88 25.43
N GLY A 275 -0.98 -6.86 24.87
CA GLY A 275 -0.37 -5.60 24.53
C GLY A 275 -1.33 -4.44 24.77
N ILE A 276 -0.77 -3.30 25.13
CA ILE A 276 -1.50 -2.04 25.28
C ILE A 276 -0.69 -0.91 24.69
N ARG A 277 -1.38 0.03 24.05
CA ARG A 277 -0.81 1.21 23.44
C ARG A 277 -1.68 2.42 23.74
N TYR A 278 -1.06 3.48 24.24
CA TYR A 278 -1.67 4.78 24.39
C TYR A 278 -1.20 5.70 23.26
N GLU A 279 -2.14 6.40 22.65
CA GLU A 279 -1.88 7.35 21.56
C GLU A 279 -2.43 8.73 21.92
N TRP A 280 -1.63 9.74 21.71
CA TRP A 280 -2.06 11.11 21.59
C TRP A 280 -1.82 11.58 20.17
N LEU A 281 -2.83 12.19 19.57
CA LEU A 281 -2.80 12.70 18.20
C LEU A 281 -3.34 14.13 18.19
N GLU A 282 -2.66 15.02 17.52
CA GLU A 282 -3.15 16.34 17.21
C GLU A 282 -2.96 16.63 15.73
N GLY A 283 -3.97 17.25 15.14
CA GLY A 283 -3.93 17.68 13.75
C GLY A 283 -4.55 19.04 13.59
N SER A 284 -3.93 19.90 12.78
CA SER A 284 -4.44 21.20 12.41
C SER A 284 -4.40 21.44 10.91
N SER A 285 -5.26 22.34 10.46
CA SER A 285 -5.26 22.81 9.08
C SER A 285 -5.55 24.30 9.06
N GLU A 286 -4.78 25.05 8.27
CA GLU A 286 -4.91 26.49 8.09
C GLU A 286 -4.63 26.90 6.66
N GLY A 287 -5.08 28.09 6.27
CA GLY A 287 -4.81 28.67 4.96
C GLY A 287 -6.04 28.89 4.11
N ARG A 288 -5.82 29.11 2.82
CA ARG A 288 -6.87 29.43 1.84
C ARG A 288 -7.36 28.14 1.14
N ASN A 289 -8.69 27.92 1.16
CA ASN A 289 -9.34 26.78 0.50
C ASN A 289 -10.03 27.13 -0.82
N GLY A 290 -9.93 28.35 -1.27
CA GLY A 290 -10.51 28.82 -2.52
C GLY A 290 -10.43 30.32 -2.69
N ILE A 291 -10.87 30.77 -3.86
CA ILE A 291 -11.00 32.18 -4.20
C ILE A 291 -12.38 32.37 -4.85
N THR A 292 -13.11 33.40 -4.44
CA THR A 292 -14.40 33.77 -5.06
C THR A 292 -14.18 34.28 -6.48
N ASN A 293 -15.24 34.37 -7.27
CA ASN A 293 -15.19 35.00 -8.59
C ASN A 293 -14.76 36.49 -8.56
N SER A 294 -14.95 37.16 -7.41
CA SER A 294 -14.48 38.52 -7.16
C SER A 294 -13.02 38.62 -6.70
N GLY A 295 -12.29 37.48 -6.62
CA GLY A 295 -10.90 37.46 -6.18
C GLY A 295 -10.70 37.41 -4.65
N THR A 296 -11.76 37.34 -3.86
CA THR A 296 -11.67 37.28 -2.39
C THR A 296 -11.27 35.87 -1.91
N ALA A 297 -10.32 35.81 -0.99
CA ALA A 297 -9.88 34.54 -0.42
C ALA A 297 -10.98 33.89 0.44
N ILE A 298 -11.21 32.60 0.24
CA ILE A 298 -12.04 31.76 1.10
C ILE A 298 -11.09 30.97 2.01
N ASN A 299 -10.94 31.45 3.26
CA ASN A 299 -10.04 30.81 4.21
C ASN A 299 -10.71 29.61 4.88
N LEU A 300 -9.90 28.60 5.21
CA LEU A 300 -10.30 27.56 6.13
C LEU A 300 -10.57 28.17 7.51
N GLN A 301 -11.58 27.63 8.19
CA GLN A 301 -11.58 27.79 9.64
C GLN A 301 -10.38 27.02 10.19
N ASN A 302 -9.52 27.69 10.96
CA ASN A 302 -8.43 27.03 11.65
C ASN A 302 -9.00 25.95 12.56
N ILE A 303 -8.79 24.69 12.20
CA ILE A 303 -9.31 23.55 12.94
C ILE A 303 -8.13 22.83 13.55
N THR A 304 -8.05 22.84 14.87
CA THR A 304 -7.15 21.99 15.64
C THR A 304 -7.96 20.93 16.36
N ARG A 305 -7.59 19.67 16.19
CA ARG A 305 -8.25 18.52 16.84
C ARG A 305 -7.23 17.68 17.57
N GLY A 306 -7.24 17.74 18.89
CA GLY A 306 -6.53 16.82 19.78
C GLY A 306 -7.38 15.60 20.11
N ARG A 307 -6.76 14.42 20.19
CA ARG A 307 -7.39 13.14 20.54
C ARG A 307 -6.41 12.30 21.33
N ASN A 308 -6.95 11.56 22.28
CA ASN A 308 -6.21 10.51 22.96
C ASN A 308 -7.07 9.25 23.08
N PHE A 309 -6.43 8.10 23.03
CA PHE A 309 -7.10 6.82 23.13
C PHE A 309 -6.12 5.71 23.50
N THR A 310 -6.68 4.67 24.10
CA THR A 310 -5.96 3.45 24.44
C THR A 310 -6.42 2.34 23.51
N LEU A 311 -5.47 1.55 23.01
CA LEU A 311 -5.72 0.35 22.22
C LEU A 311 -5.14 -0.84 22.96
N ALA A 312 -5.96 -1.87 23.12
CA ALA A 312 -5.55 -3.13 23.70
C ALA A 312 -5.60 -4.23 22.65
N GLY A 313 -4.75 -5.22 22.83
CA GLY A 313 -4.71 -6.43 22.02
C GLY A 313 -4.29 -7.65 22.86
N LEU A 314 -4.76 -8.81 22.44
CA LEU A 314 -4.38 -10.10 23.01
C LEU A 314 -4.13 -11.09 21.89
N GLY A 315 -2.88 -11.53 21.75
CA GLY A 315 -2.48 -12.66 20.93
C GLY A 315 -2.38 -13.95 21.75
N SER A 316 -2.55 -15.08 21.11
CA SER A 316 -2.37 -16.41 21.70
C SER A 316 -1.83 -17.37 20.65
N GLU A 317 -0.90 -18.24 21.05
CA GLU A 317 -0.38 -19.33 20.23
C GLU A 317 -0.38 -20.62 21.06
N TYR A 318 -0.91 -21.69 20.48
CA TYR A 318 -0.91 -23.01 21.10
C TYR A 318 -0.25 -24.03 20.17
N HIS A 319 0.95 -24.47 20.52
CA HIS A 319 1.72 -25.45 19.77
C HIS A 319 1.13 -26.86 19.97
N ILE A 320 0.39 -27.36 18.98
CA ILE A 320 -0.17 -28.73 19.01
C ILE A 320 0.99 -29.72 18.89
N THR A 321 1.90 -29.47 17.93
CA THR A 321 3.14 -30.19 17.73
C THR A 321 4.29 -29.20 17.59
N ASN A 322 5.53 -29.69 17.40
CA ASN A 322 6.69 -28.82 17.14
C ASN A 322 6.61 -28.10 15.78
N SER A 323 5.70 -28.48 14.91
CA SER A 323 5.58 -27.94 13.54
C SER A 323 4.19 -27.39 13.21
N THR A 324 3.24 -27.46 14.13
CA THR A 324 1.86 -26.98 13.92
C THR A 324 1.34 -26.27 15.16
N GLU A 325 0.58 -25.20 14.94
CA GLU A 325 0.05 -24.36 16.00
C GLU A 325 -1.33 -23.80 15.66
N LEU A 326 -2.15 -23.65 16.69
CA LEU A 326 -3.32 -22.78 16.68
C LEU A 326 -2.90 -21.39 17.14
N TYR A 327 -3.41 -20.37 16.48
CA TYR A 327 -3.24 -18.99 16.90
C TYR A 327 -4.57 -18.26 16.96
N ALA A 328 -4.68 -17.28 17.83
CA ALA A 328 -5.79 -16.36 17.86
C ALA A 328 -5.29 -14.96 18.22
N ASN A 329 -5.94 -13.95 17.67
CA ASN A 329 -5.64 -12.56 17.97
C ASN A 329 -6.93 -11.74 18.05
N LEU A 330 -7.03 -10.90 19.08
CA LEU A 330 -8.07 -9.90 19.25
C LEU A 330 -7.39 -8.56 19.46
N SER A 331 -7.64 -7.59 18.59
CA SER A 331 -7.04 -6.27 18.69
C SER A 331 -8.03 -5.16 18.38
N GLN A 332 -7.94 -4.08 19.13
CA GLN A 332 -8.66 -2.86 18.83
C GLN A 332 -8.00 -2.12 17.67
N ALA A 333 -8.82 -1.52 16.81
CA ALA A 333 -8.40 -0.73 15.68
C ALA A 333 -9.02 0.68 15.75
N TYR A 334 -8.30 1.66 15.21
CA TYR A 334 -8.68 3.06 15.22
C TYR A 334 -8.23 3.73 13.93
N ARG A 335 -9.07 4.61 13.39
CA ARG A 335 -8.71 5.45 12.25
C ARG A 335 -9.13 6.88 12.54
N PRO A 336 -8.17 7.82 12.68
CA PRO A 336 -8.49 9.22 12.86
C PRO A 336 -9.16 9.78 11.60
N ILE A 337 -9.95 10.83 11.78
CA ILE A 337 -10.43 11.66 10.68
C ILE A 337 -9.22 12.19 9.92
N GLN A 338 -9.18 11.94 8.62
CA GLN A 338 -8.09 12.42 7.77
C GLN A 338 -8.30 13.90 7.43
N PHE A 339 -7.24 14.64 7.22
CA PHE A 339 -7.31 16.03 6.76
C PHE A 339 -8.13 16.21 5.49
N ALA A 340 -8.07 15.24 4.56
CA ALA A 340 -8.92 15.25 3.37
C ALA A 340 -10.42 15.31 3.68
N ASN A 341 -10.85 14.79 4.82
CA ASN A 341 -12.24 14.85 5.29
C ASN A 341 -12.58 16.21 5.94
N LEU A 342 -11.58 17.01 6.28
CA LEU A 342 -11.73 18.33 6.88
C LEU A 342 -11.62 19.47 5.84
N GLN A 343 -11.39 19.14 4.57
CA GLN A 343 -11.18 20.08 3.45
C GLN A 343 -12.40 20.18 2.54
N ALA A 344 -13.59 20.21 3.09
CA ALA A 344 -14.75 20.43 2.24
C ALA A 344 -14.66 21.82 1.61
N PRO A 345 -14.88 21.96 0.28
CA PRO A 345 -15.14 23.27 -0.30
C PRO A 345 -16.38 23.86 0.39
N PRO A 346 -16.27 24.98 1.09
CA PRO A 346 -17.39 25.53 1.88
C PRO A 346 -18.58 25.96 1.01
N THR A 347 -18.40 25.93 -0.31
CA THR A 347 -19.43 26.23 -1.32
C THR A 347 -20.23 25.01 -1.77
N THR A 348 -19.76 23.78 -1.49
CA THR A 348 -20.39 22.53 -1.97
C THR A 348 -20.54 21.47 -0.90
N ASP A 349 -19.73 21.52 0.14
CA ASP A 349 -19.67 20.48 1.17
C ASP A 349 -19.69 21.11 2.57
N LEU A 350 -20.38 20.45 3.47
CA LEU A 350 -20.40 20.76 4.90
C LEU A 350 -19.71 19.62 5.65
N ILE A 351 -19.07 19.95 6.75
CA ILE A 351 -18.49 18.97 7.66
C ILE A 351 -19.42 18.86 8.87
N ASP A 352 -19.83 17.65 9.19
CA ASP A 352 -20.61 17.38 10.40
C ASP A 352 -19.78 17.80 11.64
N PRO A 353 -20.25 18.76 12.45
CA PRO A 353 -19.53 19.13 13.68
C PRO A 353 -19.38 17.96 14.65
N ALA A 354 -20.29 16.99 14.58
CA ALA A 354 -20.29 15.78 15.40
C ALA A 354 -19.47 14.63 14.78
N LEU A 355 -18.69 14.88 13.72
CA LEU A 355 -17.87 13.88 13.05
C LEU A 355 -16.94 13.20 14.06
N LYS A 356 -17.02 11.87 14.13
CA LYS A 356 -16.25 11.03 15.05
C LYS A 356 -15.21 10.21 14.30
N ASP A 357 -14.11 9.94 14.97
CA ASP A 357 -13.11 9.00 14.48
C ASP A 357 -13.69 7.59 14.39
N ALA A 358 -13.20 6.82 13.45
CA ALA A 358 -13.61 5.44 13.28
C ALA A 358 -12.90 4.53 14.29
N LYS A 359 -13.64 3.59 14.86
CA LYS A 359 -13.15 2.61 15.83
C LYS A 359 -13.65 1.22 15.46
N GLY A 360 -12.93 0.21 15.87
CA GLY A 360 -13.35 -1.17 15.65
C GLY A 360 -12.44 -2.16 16.35
N TYR A 361 -12.60 -3.39 15.96
CA TYR A 361 -11.73 -4.47 16.41
C TYR A 361 -11.58 -5.53 15.33
N ASN A 362 -10.44 -6.19 15.37
CA ASN A 362 -10.11 -7.35 14.55
C ASN A 362 -10.03 -8.56 15.45
N PHE A 363 -10.66 -9.63 15.04
CA PHE A 363 -10.51 -10.96 15.62
C PHE A 363 -10.13 -11.93 14.52
N ASP A 364 -9.10 -12.71 14.74
CA ASP A 364 -8.68 -13.80 13.87
C ASP A 364 -8.31 -15.04 14.69
N ILE A 365 -8.60 -16.20 14.14
CA ILE A 365 -8.22 -17.50 14.67
C ILE A 365 -7.80 -18.39 13.52
N GLY A 366 -6.69 -19.10 13.68
CA GLY A 366 -6.21 -19.97 12.61
C GLY A 366 -5.38 -21.14 13.09
N TYR A 367 -5.18 -22.06 12.17
CA TYR A 367 -4.32 -23.24 12.32
C TYR A 367 -3.29 -23.25 11.18
N ARG A 368 -2.02 -23.23 11.56
CA ARG A 368 -0.92 -23.21 10.60
C ARG A 368 0.18 -24.20 10.94
N GLY A 369 0.93 -24.58 9.95
CA GLY A 369 2.06 -25.46 10.17
C GLY A 369 2.63 -26.13 8.94
N LYS A 370 3.48 -27.13 9.23
CA LYS A 370 4.13 -27.97 8.22
C LYS A 370 3.96 -29.45 8.58
N VAL A 371 3.69 -30.25 7.56
CA VAL A 371 3.75 -31.71 7.67
C VAL A 371 5.02 -32.15 6.95
N LYS A 372 6.02 -32.56 7.73
CA LYS A 372 7.37 -32.85 7.25
C LYS A 372 7.90 -31.69 6.37
N ASN A 373 8.42 -32.00 5.17
CA ASN A 373 8.96 -31.01 4.21
C ASN A 373 8.13 -30.90 2.92
N TYR A 374 6.91 -31.48 2.90
CA TYR A 374 6.11 -31.55 1.67
C TYR A 374 4.73 -30.88 1.75
N ILE A 375 4.21 -30.54 2.93
CA ILE A 375 3.01 -29.70 3.07
C ILE A 375 3.33 -28.51 3.98
N GLN A 376 2.91 -27.31 3.56
CA GLN A 376 2.79 -26.13 4.40
C GLN A 376 1.37 -25.59 4.25
N PHE A 377 0.76 -25.17 5.36
CA PHE A 377 -0.60 -24.64 5.33
C PHE A 377 -0.81 -23.55 6.38
N ASP A 378 -1.78 -22.68 6.10
CA ASP A 378 -2.34 -21.70 7.02
C ASP A 378 -3.83 -21.55 6.69
N ILE A 379 -4.71 -21.80 7.66
CA ILE A 379 -6.16 -21.70 7.51
C ILE A 379 -6.68 -20.87 8.67
N SER A 380 -7.33 -19.75 8.35
CA SER A 380 -7.84 -18.84 9.36
C SER A 380 -9.25 -18.34 9.07
N GLY A 381 -9.96 -18.02 10.14
CA GLY A 381 -11.20 -17.26 10.10
C GLY A 381 -10.99 -15.90 10.74
N PHE A 382 -11.63 -14.88 10.21
CA PHE A 382 -11.51 -13.52 10.72
C PHE A 382 -12.86 -12.81 10.86
N TYR A 383 -12.89 -11.82 11.75
CA TYR A 383 -13.99 -10.89 11.91
C TYR A 383 -13.43 -9.49 12.17
N LEU A 384 -13.78 -8.53 11.31
CA LEU A 384 -13.41 -7.13 11.38
C LEU A 384 -14.68 -6.28 11.57
N LYS A 385 -14.79 -5.55 12.68
CA LYS A 385 -15.84 -4.56 12.91
C LYS A 385 -15.30 -3.16 12.71
N TYR A 386 -16.03 -2.35 11.94
CA TYR A 386 -15.66 -0.98 11.62
C TYR A 386 -16.83 -0.04 11.91
N ASN A 387 -16.75 0.71 12.99
CA ASN A 387 -17.77 1.65 13.43
C ASN A 387 -17.39 3.09 13.03
N ASN A 388 -18.39 3.96 12.90
CA ASN A 388 -18.20 5.38 12.57
C ASN A 388 -17.40 5.60 11.26
N ARG A 389 -17.69 4.83 10.21
CA ARG A 389 -17.07 5.09 8.90
C ARG A 389 -17.35 6.54 8.50
N VAL A 390 -16.31 7.25 8.08
CA VAL A 390 -16.44 8.60 7.51
C VAL A 390 -16.73 8.47 6.03
N GLY A 391 -17.75 9.18 5.57
CA GLY A 391 -18.17 9.23 4.17
C GLY A 391 -18.90 10.53 3.87
N THR A 392 -19.44 10.62 2.67
CA THR A 392 -20.16 11.81 2.18
C THR A 392 -21.57 11.41 1.80
N ILE A 393 -22.55 12.18 2.26
CA ILE A 393 -23.97 12.02 1.94
C ILE A 393 -24.52 13.29 1.30
N SER A 394 -25.56 13.15 0.47
CA SER A 394 -26.32 14.30 -0.01
C SER A 394 -27.27 14.77 1.08
N SER A 395 -27.31 16.06 1.34
CA SER A 395 -28.26 16.62 2.30
C SER A 395 -29.63 16.82 1.62
N ALA A 396 -30.68 16.27 2.21
CA ALA A 396 -32.03 16.35 1.67
C ALA A 396 -32.56 17.80 1.54
N ASN A 397 -32.04 18.72 2.35
CA ASN A 397 -32.55 20.09 2.47
C ASN A 397 -31.60 21.17 1.92
N THR A 398 -30.47 20.79 1.37
CA THR A 398 -29.48 21.75 0.83
C THR A 398 -28.80 21.18 -0.41
N SER A 399 -28.28 22.05 -1.27
CA SER A 399 -27.41 21.64 -2.39
C SER A 399 -26.01 21.19 -1.95
N TYR A 400 -25.73 21.22 -0.65
CA TYR A 400 -24.43 20.81 -0.09
C TYR A 400 -24.42 19.32 0.21
N ARG A 401 -23.25 18.70 0.07
CA ARG A 401 -22.97 17.37 0.57
C ARG A 401 -22.48 17.47 2.01
N LEU A 402 -22.85 16.52 2.85
CA LEU A 402 -22.40 16.44 4.24
C LEU A 402 -21.35 15.35 4.41
N ILE A 403 -20.16 15.72 4.86
CA ILE A 403 -19.13 14.79 5.33
C ILE A 403 -19.47 14.42 6.77
N THR A 404 -19.82 13.17 7.00
CA THR A 404 -20.28 12.66 8.30
C THR A 404 -19.90 11.19 8.51
N ASN A 405 -20.23 10.66 9.66
CA ASN A 405 -20.14 9.22 9.90
C ASN A 405 -21.31 8.50 9.22
N VAL A 406 -21.01 7.68 8.25
CA VAL A 406 -21.99 7.05 7.35
C VAL A 406 -22.46 5.67 7.80
N GLY A 407 -22.11 5.25 9.01
CA GLY A 407 -22.57 3.97 9.55
C GLY A 407 -21.46 3.05 10.02
N ALA A 408 -21.78 1.79 10.13
CA ALA A 408 -20.87 0.73 10.55
C ALA A 408 -20.84 -0.39 9.52
N SER A 409 -19.74 -1.14 9.46
CA SER A 409 -19.63 -2.34 8.64
C SER A 409 -18.97 -3.47 9.40
N ALA A 410 -19.26 -4.70 8.98
CA ALA A 410 -18.61 -5.91 9.46
C ALA A 410 -18.09 -6.69 8.25
N SER A 411 -16.86 -7.16 8.34
CA SER A 411 -16.26 -8.08 7.36
C SER A 411 -15.89 -9.36 8.10
N LYS A 412 -16.34 -10.49 7.60
CA LYS A 412 -16.01 -11.81 8.12
C LYS A 412 -15.63 -12.74 6.98
N GLY A 413 -14.78 -13.70 7.25
CA GLY A 413 -14.37 -14.59 6.20
C GLY A 413 -13.43 -15.68 6.64
N ILE A 414 -12.95 -16.40 5.63
CA ILE A 414 -11.97 -17.47 5.76
C ILE A 414 -10.84 -17.18 4.80
N GLU A 415 -9.62 -17.35 5.26
CA GLU A 415 -8.41 -17.30 4.45
C GLU A 415 -7.69 -18.64 4.53
N THR A 416 -7.23 -19.13 3.40
CA THR A 416 -6.49 -20.40 3.33
C THR A 416 -5.25 -20.24 2.48
N TYR A 417 -4.19 -20.88 2.89
CA TYR A 417 -3.00 -21.13 2.10
C TYR A 417 -2.59 -22.58 2.26
N VAL A 418 -2.33 -23.25 1.15
CA VAL A 418 -1.79 -24.61 1.14
C VAL A 418 -0.72 -24.71 0.07
N GLU A 419 0.42 -25.25 0.44
CA GLU A 419 1.50 -25.65 -0.46
C GLU A 419 1.75 -27.14 -0.29
N PHE A 420 1.80 -27.86 -1.40
CA PHE A 420 2.07 -29.29 -1.44
C PHE A 420 3.17 -29.61 -2.44
N ASN A 421 4.15 -30.37 -2.01
CA ASN A 421 5.24 -30.85 -2.84
C ASN A 421 5.14 -32.37 -3.02
N PRO A 422 4.46 -32.85 -4.09
CA PRO A 422 4.31 -34.28 -4.35
C PRO A 422 5.65 -34.99 -4.61
N ALA A 423 6.61 -34.31 -5.22
CA ALA A 423 7.93 -34.91 -5.46
C ALA A 423 8.62 -35.30 -4.15
N ARG A 424 8.54 -34.43 -3.13
CA ARG A 424 9.10 -34.73 -1.80
C ARG A 424 8.25 -35.70 -0.99
N ALA A 425 6.95 -35.81 -1.29
CA ALA A 425 6.05 -36.74 -0.60
C ALA A 425 6.24 -38.19 -1.05
N PHE A 426 6.45 -38.40 -2.36
CA PHE A 426 6.41 -39.71 -2.99
C PHE A 426 7.73 -40.18 -3.62
N SER A 427 8.74 -39.29 -3.67
CA SER A 427 10.03 -39.61 -4.31
C SER A 427 11.20 -39.02 -3.53
N ASN A 428 12.31 -39.74 -3.49
CA ASN A 428 13.57 -39.26 -2.92
C ASN A 428 14.47 -38.60 -3.98
N THR A 429 13.92 -38.20 -5.15
CA THR A 429 14.72 -37.60 -6.22
C THR A 429 15.15 -36.19 -5.86
N VAL A 430 16.45 -35.94 -5.85
CA VAL A 430 17.08 -34.65 -5.50
C VAL A 430 16.96 -33.63 -6.63
N TYR A 431 16.60 -34.03 -7.85
CA TYR A 431 16.70 -33.22 -9.06
C TYR A 431 15.37 -32.62 -9.53
N THR A 432 14.25 -33.10 -9.00
CA THR A 432 12.91 -32.64 -9.43
C THR A 432 12.16 -32.12 -8.23
N ASP A 433 11.62 -30.91 -8.36
CA ASP A 433 10.76 -30.27 -7.38
C ASP A 433 9.45 -29.87 -8.05
N ILE A 434 8.32 -30.31 -7.50
CA ILE A 434 6.99 -29.92 -7.98
C ILE A 434 6.27 -29.29 -6.79
N ILE A 435 5.89 -28.03 -6.93
CA ILE A 435 5.17 -27.29 -5.89
C ILE A 435 3.81 -26.93 -6.44
N LEU A 436 2.76 -27.46 -5.81
CA LEU A 436 1.38 -27.04 -6.01
C LEU A 436 1.02 -26.10 -4.85
N TYR A 437 0.56 -24.88 -5.16
CA TYR A 437 0.14 -23.95 -4.12
C TYR A 437 -1.22 -23.33 -4.44
N SER A 438 -1.95 -23.02 -3.39
CA SER A 438 -3.26 -22.38 -3.46
C SER A 438 -3.44 -21.45 -2.29
N SER A 439 -3.94 -20.26 -2.56
CA SER A 439 -4.43 -19.30 -1.58
C SER A 439 -5.84 -18.88 -1.96
N TYR A 440 -6.77 -18.97 -1.02
CA TYR A 440 -8.16 -18.58 -1.22
C TYR A 440 -8.62 -17.74 -0.03
N ALA A 441 -9.25 -16.60 -0.34
CA ALA A 441 -9.92 -15.75 0.62
C ALA A 441 -11.39 -15.59 0.25
N TYR A 442 -12.26 -15.95 1.18
CA TYR A 442 -13.69 -15.64 1.14
C TYR A 442 -13.97 -14.52 2.13
N THR A 443 -14.61 -13.44 1.68
CA THR A 443 -14.91 -12.27 2.50
C THR A 443 -16.38 -11.86 2.33
N ASP A 444 -17.18 -11.95 3.38
CA ASP A 444 -18.50 -11.33 3.45
C ASP A 444 -18.39 -10.00 4.20
N ALA A 445 -18.25 -8.92 3.46
CA ALA A 445 -18.14 -7.56 3.97
C ALA A 445 -19.46 -6.81 3.72
N ARG A 446 -20.16 -6.42 4.79
CA ARG A 446 -21.47 -5.76 4.72
C ARG A 446 -21.58 -4.57 5.63
N TYR A 447 -22.41 -3.63 5.24
CA TYR A 447 -22.90 -2.60 6.14
C TYR A 447 -23.81 -3.22 7.19
N SER A 448 -23.56 -2.93 8.48
CA SER A 448 -24.29 -3.46 9.63
C SER A 448 -25.33 -2.48 10.18
N ALA A 449 -25.37 -1.26 9.66
CA ALA A 449 -26.34 -0.23 9.98
C ALA A 449 -26.59 0.63 8.75
N ASP A 450 -27.76 1.26 8.69
CA ASP A 450 -28.08 2.19 7.63
C ASP A 450 -27.17 3.41 7.65
N HIS A 451 -26.89 3.89 6.47
CA HIS A 451 -26.36 5.22 6.25
C HIS A 451 -27.44 6.26 6.62
N LYS A 452 -27.09 7.45 7.16
CA LYS A 452 -28.06 8.46 7.59
C LYS A 452 -29.13 8.82 6.51
N ASP A 453 -28.78 8.72 5.22
CA ASP A 453 -29.65 9.06 4.10
C ASP A 453 -29.70 7.99 3.00
N ALA A 454 -29.27 6.76 3.29
CA ALA A 454 -29.29 5.68 2.30
C ALA A 454 -29.56 4.35 2.99
N ASN A 455 -30.47 3.59 2.41
CA ASN A 455 -30.76 2.22 2.84
C ASN A 455 -29.60 1.29 2.43
N THR A 456 -28.51 1.28 3.21
CA THR A 456 -27.28 0.54 2.94
C THR A 456 -27.11 -0.70 3.78
N LYS A 457 -27.92 -0.89 4.85
CA LYS A 457 -27.88 -2.07 5.69
C LYS A 457 -27.93 -3.35 4.86
N ASP A 458 -27.08 -4.31 5.20
CA ASP A 458 -26.91 -5.60 4.54
C ASP A 458 -26.35 -5.55 3.10
N LYS A 459 -26.16 -4.37 2.52
CA LYS A 459 -25.45 -4.22 1.24
C LYS A 459 -23.95 -4.49 1.43
N LYS A 460 -23.31 -4.97 0.36
CA LYS A 460 -21.86 -5.24 0.34
C LYS A 460 -21.05 -3.94 0.44
N VAL A 461 -19.98 -3.99 1.19
CA VAL A 461 -19.00 -2.90 1.23
C VAL A 461 -18.34 -2.75 -0.14
N GLU A 462 -18.18 -1.52 -0.58
CA GLU A 462 -17.56 -1.18 -1.86
C GLU A 462 -16.10 -1.63 -1.95
N ASN A 463 -15.67 -2.01 -3.16
CA ASN A 463 -14.32 -2.47 -3.50
C ASN A 463 -13.84 -3.67 -2.66
N ALA A 464 -14.77 -4.48 -2.16
CA ALA A 464 -14.50 -5.69 -1.39
C ALA A 464 -15.02 -6.92 -2.17
N PRO A 465 -14.19 -7.53 -3.04
CA PRO A 465 -14.57 -8.77 -3.72
C PRO A 465 -14.77 -9.89 -2.70
N GLN A 466 -15.80 -10.70 -2.92
CA GLN A 466 -16.14 -11.79 -2.01
C GLN A 466 -15.15 -12.93 -2.08
N ASP A 467 -14.66 -13.22 -3.28
CA ASP A 467 -13.79 -14.35 -3.55
C ASP A 467 -12.49 -13.86 -4.19
N ILE A 468 -11.35 -14.28 -3.62
CA ILE A 468 -10.04 -14.08 -4.22
C ILE A 468 -9.33 -15.43 -4.17
N PHE A 469 -8.96 -15.95 -5.34
CA PHE A 469 -8.18 -17.17 -5.47
C PHE A 469 -6.87 -16.91 -6.20
N ARG A 470 -5.79 -17.48 -5.71
CA ARG A 470 -4.52 -17.59 -6.40
C ARG A 470 -3.99 -19.00 -6.22
N GLY A 471 -3.68 -19.66 -7.34
CA GLY A 471 -3.11 -20.98 -7.30
C GLY A 471 -2.15 -21.19 -8.44
N GLY A 472 -1.24 -22.12 -8.28
CA GLY A 472 -0.26 -22.37 -9.32
C GLY A 472 0.52 -23.66 -9.12
N ILE A 473 1.29 -23.93 -10.15
CA ILE A 473 2.25 -25.02 -10.19
C ILE A 473 3.63 -24.48 -10.52
N SER A 474 4.63 -24.87 -9.73
CA SER A 474 6.04 -24.64 -10.02
C SER A 474 6.71 -25.98 -10.27
N TYR A 475 7.36 -26.11 -11.41
CA TYR A 475 8.14 -27.28 -11.80
C TYR A 475 9.62 -26.93 -11.84
N GLY A 476 10.39 -27.49 -10.92
CA GLY A 476 11.84 -27.37 -10.84
C GLY A 476 12.53 -28.62 -11.33
N TYR A 477 13.45 -28.48 -12.28
CA TYR A 477 14.32 -29.57 -12.72
C TYR A 477 15.74 -29.06 -12.92
N LYS A 478 16.68 -29.54 -12.08
CA LYS A 478 18.10 -29.11 -12.11
C LYS A 478 18.21 -27.57 -12.01
N LYS A 479 18.51 -26.91 -13.13
CA LYS A 479 18.75 -25.46 -13.23
C LYS A 479 17.54 -24.69 -13.74
N ILE A 480 16.45 -25.36 -14.10
CA ILE A 480 15.24 -24.78 -14.67
C ILE A 480 14.15 -24.72 -13.61
N LEU A 481 13.43 -23.61 -13.54
CA LEU A 481 12.19 -23.45 -12.79
C LEU A 481 11.15 -22.81 -13.70
N ILE A 482 10.00 -23.46 -13.86
CA ILE A 482 8.84 -22.95 -14.59
C ILE A 482 7.68 -22.84 -13.62
N THR A 483 6.98 -21.71 -13.64
CA THR A 483 5.81 -21.47 -12.79
C THR A 483 4.66 -20.96 -13.63
N ALA A 484 3.51 -21.62 -13.52
CA ALA A 484 2.23 -21.13 -14.03
C ALA A 484 1.34 -20.76 -12.84
N GLN A 485 0.76 -19.56 -12.85
CA GLN A 485 -0.12 -19.04 -11.81
C GLN A 485 -1.44 -18.58 -12.38
N LEU A 486 -2.54 -18.99 -11.75
CA LEU A 486 -3.89 -18.49 -11.98
C LEU A 486 -4.28 -17.57 -10.84
N SER A 487 -4.83 -16.39 -11.17
CA SER A 487 -5.42 -15.46 -10.22
C SER A 487 -6.87 -15.18 -10.63
N PHE A 488 -7.81 -15.40 -9.71
CA PHE A 488 -9.23 -15.06 -9.86
C PHE A 488 -9.64 -14.06 -8.81
N VAL A 489 -10.36 -13.02 -9.22
CA VAL A 489 -10.96 -12.02 -8.32
C VAL A 489 -12.44 -11.93 -8.63
N GLY A 490 -13.27 -12.15 -7.62
CA GLY A 490 -14.71 -12.07 -7.70
C GLY A 490 -15.21 -10.65 -8.00
N ALA A 491 -16.46 -10.53 -8.44
CA ALA A 491 -17.05 -9.24 -8.68
C ALA A 491 -17.26 -8.45 -7.38
N SER A 492 -17.17 -7.12 -7.49
CA SER A 492 -17.43 -6.18 -6.39
C SER A 492 -18.26 -4.99 -6.88
N PHE A 493 -18.59 -4.08 -5.96
CA PHE A 493 -19.29 -2.84 -6.27
C PHE A 493 -18.37 -1.65 -6.02
N SER A 494 -18.54 -0.59 -6.79
CA SER A 494 -17.75 0.64 -6.60
C SER A 494 -18.37 1.61 -5.61
N ASP A 495 -19.61 1.37 -5.21
CA ASP A 495 -20.41 2.24 -4.34
C ASP A 495 -21.22 1.44 -3.30
N ALA A 496 -21.60 2.12 -2.21
CA ALA A 496 -22.34 1.53 -1.09
C ALA A 496 -23.77 1.12 -1.44
N ASN A 497 -24.34 1.66 -2.51
CA ASN A 497 -25.69 1.29 -2.97
C ASN A 497 -25.70 -0.03 -3.74
N ASN A 498 -24.54 -0.60 -4.03
CA ASN A 498 -24.36 -1.79 -4.85
C ASN A 498 -24.96 -1.65 -6.25
N THR A 499 -24.75 -0.50 -6.88
CA THR A 499 -25.23 -0.20 -8.22
C THR A 499 -24.68 -1.23 -9.22
N ILE A 500 -25.56 -1.85 -10.00
CA ILE A 500 -25.17 -2.87 -10.98
C ILE A 500 -24.80 -2.20 -12.31
N ALA A 501 -25.70 -1.36 -12.83
CA ALA A 501 -25.49 -0.67 -14.10
C ALA A 501 -24.39 0.39 -13.97
N ALA A 502 -23.51 0.46 -14.96
CA ALA A 502 -22.49 1.50 -14.97
C ALA A 502 -23.14 2.88 -15.20
N SER A 503 -22.70 3.89 -14.45
CA SER A 503 -23.06 5.28 -14.71
C SER A 503 -22.49 5.74 -16.06
N ALA A 504 -23.12 6.75 -16.68
CA ALA A 504 -22.71 7.27 -17.98
C ALA A 504 -21.24 7.73 -18.02
N ASN A 505 -20.71 8.21 -16.87
CA ASN A 505 -19.32 8.62 -16.72
C ASN A 505 -18.40 7.50 -16.19
N GLY A 506 -18.90 6.26 -16.02
CA GLY A 506 -18.13 5.11 -15.58
C GLY A 506 -17.69 5.11 -14.10
N ASN A 507 -18.11 6.09 -13.30
CA ASN A 507 -17.65 6.25 -11.90
C ASN A 507 -18.25 5.24 -10.94
N THR A 508 -19.50 4.85 -11.16
CA THR A 508 -20.24 3.89 -10.34
C THR A 508 -20.66 2.70 -11.16
N GLY A 509 -20.98 1.61 -10.48
CA GLY A 509 -21.43 0.37 -11.08
C GLY A 509 -20.63 -0.83 -10.60
N ARG A 510 -21.09 -2.01 -11.00
CA ARG A 510 -20.41 -3.27 -10.69
C ARG A 510 -19.02 -3.31 -11.33
N ILE A 511 -18.04 -3.83 -10.60
CA ILE A 511 -16.73 -4.21 -11.10
C ILE A 511 -16.81 -5.70 -11.41
N PRO A 512 -16.68 -6.13 -12.68
CA PRO A 512 -16.78 -7.54 -13.06
C PRO A 512 -15.69 -8.39 -12.43
N SER A 513 -15.98 -9.69 -12.24
CA SER A 513 -14.94 -10.68 -11.92
C SER A 513 -14.00 -10.86 -13.11
N TYR A 514 -12.77 -11.26 -12.81
CA TYR A 514 -11.76 -11.58 -13.81
C TYR A 514 -10.86 -12.72 -13.36
N SER A 515 -10.25 -13.37 -14.35
CA SER A 515 -9.27 -14.43 -14.15
C SER A 515 -8.10 -14.20 -15.08
N ILE A 516 -6.88 -14.19 -14.55
CA ILE A 516 -5.64 -14.02 -15.32
C ILE A 516 -4.67 -15.16 -15.02
N THR A 517 -3.93 -15.55 -16.03
CA THR A 517 -2.89 -16.58 -15.95
C THR A 517 -1.55 -15.96 -16.32
N ASP A 518 -0.55 -16.18 -15.46
CA ASP A 518 0.83 -15.77 -15.70
C ASP A 518 1.73 -16.99 -15.83
N LEU A 519 2.73 -16.90 -16.71
CA LEU A 519 3.73 -17.94 -16.92
C LEU A 519 5.12 -17.33 -16.79
N THR A 520 5.97 -17.94 -15.96
CA THR A 520 7.37 -17.53 -15.82
C THR A 520 8.30 -18.73 -15.92
N ALA A 521 9.47 -18.51 -16.51
CA ALA A 521 10.54 -19.49 -16.56
C ALA A 521 11.86 -18.83 -16.13
N SER A 522 12.67 -19.56 -15.38
CA SER A 522 14.02 -19.14 -15.03
C SER A 522 15.02 -20.27 -15.27
N TYR A 523 16.23 -19.89 -15.67
CA TYR A 523 17.34 -20.81 -15.93
C TYR A 523 18.61 -20.29 -15.27
N LYS A 524 19.18 -21.08 -14.36
CA LYS A 524 20.49 -20.81 -13.74
C LYS A 524 21.59 -21.25 -14.71
N PHE A 525 22.00 -20.33 -15.63
CA PHE A 525 23.04 -20.62 -16.63
C PHE A 525 24.35 -21.02 -15.94
N SER A 526 24.77 -20.27 -14.92
CA SER A 526 25.94 -20.56 -14.12
C SER A 526 25.68 -20.26 -12.63
N LYS A 527 26.72 -20.31 -11.79
CA LYS A 527 26.64 -19.81 -10.40
C LYS A 527 26.48 -18.29 -10.33
N ILE A 528 26.87 -17.59 -11.38
CA ILE A 528 26.88 -16.13 -11.49
C ILE A 528 25.65 -15.63 -12.25
N VAL A 529 25.30 -16.28 -13.39
CA VAL A 529 24.30 -15.78 -14.34
C VAL A 529 23.01 -16.56 -14.27
N GLN A 530 21.89 -15.83 -14.18
CA GLN A 530 20.53 -16.33 -14.25
C GLN A 530 19.75 -15.62 -15.37
N LEU A 531 18.98 -16.38 -16.13
CA LEU A 531 18.03 -15.88 -17.12
C LEU A 531 16.61 -16.05 -16.59
N ARG A 532 15.73 -15.10 -16.89
CA ARG A 532 14.30 -15.18 -16.57
C ARG A 532 13.49 -14.63 -17.74
N ALA A 533 12.40 -15.30 -18.06
CA ALA A 533 11.41 -14.83 -19.03
C ALA A 533 10.00 -15.02 -18.46
N GLY A 534 9.05 -14.22 -18.91
CA GLY A 534 7.67 -14.39 -18.48
C GLY A 534 6.66 -13.77 -19.42
N ILE A 535 5.44 -14.27 -19.29
CA ILE A 535 4.23 -13.80 -19.97
C ILE A 535 3.22 -13.48 -18.88
N ASN A 536 2.86 -12.22 -18.73
CA ASN A 536 1.77 -11.82 -17.86
C ASN A 536 0.47 -11.81 -18.67
N ASN A 537 -0.63 -12.22 -18.04
CA ASN A 537 -1.94 -12.26 -18.65
C ASN A 537 -1.91 -13.04 -19.99
N VAL A 538 -1.53 -14.32 -19.94
CA VAL A 538 -1.31 -15.22 -21.11
C VAL A 538 -2.49 -15.17 -22.11
N TRP A 539 -3.73 -15.07 -21.61
CA TRP A 539 -4.95 -15.11 -22.40
C TRP A 539 -5.40 -13.73 -22.91
N ASP A 540 -4.65 -12.66 -22.60
CA ASP A 540 -4.96 -11.27 -22.96
C ASP A 540 -6.36 -10.82 -22.47
N VAL A 541 -6.74 -11.23 -21.27
CA VAL A 541 -8.04 -10.88 -20.66
C VAL A 541 -8.12 -9.37 -20.48
N ARG A 542 -9.25 -8.78 -20.91
CA ARG A 542 -9.54 -7.35 -20.71
C ARG A 542 -10.36 -7.19 -19.44
N TYR A 543 -9.83 -6.44 -18.49
CA TYR A 543 -10.45 -6.24 -17.18
C TYR A 543 -10.09 -4.87 -16.60
N PHE A 544 -10.78 -4.51 -15.54
CA PHE A 544 -10.42 -3.37 -14.70
C PHE A 544 -10.66 -3.72 -13.23
N THR A 545 -9.93 -3.07 -12.34
CA THR A 545 -9.92 -3.41 -10.91
C THR A 545 -10.68 -2.41 -10.06
N ARG A 546 -11.00 -1.23 -10.60
CA ARG A 546 -11.70 -0.18 -9.85
C ARG A 546 -12.35 0.83 -10.79
N ARG A 547 -13.34 1.54 -10.24
CA ARG A 547 -13.90 2.77 -10.78
C ARG A 547 -13.47 3.93 -9.88
N ALA A 548 -13.02 5.02 -10.47
CA ALA A 548 -12.53 6.19 -9.75
C ALA A 548 -13.46 7.40 -9.95
N GLY A 549 -13.80 8.10 -8.89
CA GLY A 549 -14.61 9.33 -8.94
C GLY A 549 -13.80 10.57 -9.32
N GLY A 550 -12.49 10.56 -9.03
CA GLY A 550 -11.55 11.64 -9.28
C GLY A 550 -10.27 11.15 -9.95
N TYR A 551 -9.25 12.00 -9.95
CA TYR A 551 -7.95 11.71 -10.56
C TYR A 551 -7.31 10.40 -10.03
N PRO A 552 -6.73 9.53 -10.86
CA PRO A 552 -6.49 9.61 -12.30
C PRO A 552 -7.73 9.33 -13.19
N GLY A 553 -8.91 9.09 -12.59
CA GLY A 553 -10.19 9.03 -13.28
C GLY A 553 -10.68 10.40 -13.77
N PRO A 554 -12.00 10.64 -13.79
CA PRO A 554 -13.07 9.69 -13.45
C PRO A 554 -13.21 8.52 -14.41
N GLY A 555 -13.93 7.46 -13.97
CA GLY A 555 -14.27 6.29 -14.78
C GLY A 555 -13.59 5.00 -14.34
N ALA A 556 -13.81 3.93 -15.08
CA ALA A 556 -13.16 2.65 -14.87
C ALA A 556 -11.69 2.71 -15.35
N LEU A 557 -10.78 2.07 -14.63
CA LEU A 557 -9.35 2.06 -14.92
C LEU A 557 -8.95 0.70 -15.48
N PRO A 558 -8.80 0.55 -16.82
CA PRO A 558 -8.36 -0.70 -17.43
C PRO A 558 -6.98 -1.13 -16.91
N ALA A 559 -6.86 -2.42 -16.62
CA ALA A 559 -5.60 -3.06 -16.32
C ALA A 559 -4.88 -3.50 -17.60
N ASP A 560 -3.59 -3.80 -17.48
CA ASP A 560 -2.77 -4.18 -18.61
C ASP A 560 -3.20 -5.53 -19.21
N GLY A 561 -3.18 -5.63 -20.52
CA GLY A 561 -3.33 -6.86 -21.26
C GLY A 561 -2.05 -7.71 -21.22
N ARG A 562 -1.96 -8.67 -22.15
CA ARG A 562 -0.79 -9.54 -22.26
C ARG A 562 0.50 -8.75 -22.46
N SER A 563 1.53 -9.13 -21.70
CA SER A 563 2.88 -8.57 -21.81
C SER A 563 3.95 -9.64 -21.62
N PHE A 564 5.12 -9.39 -22.21
CA PHE A 564 6.27 -10.27 -22.17
C PHE A 564 7.45 -9.54 -21.53
N PHE A 565 8.32 -10.28 -20.85
CA PHE A 565 9.58 -9.74 -20.38
C PHE A 565 10.70 -10.79 -20.47
N PHE A 566 11.93 -10.31 -20.57
CA PHE A 566 13.14 -11.10 -20.47
C PHE A 566 14.16 -10.37 -19.59
N THR A 567 14.78 -11.11 -18.66
CA THR A 567 15.76 -10.58 -17.71
C THR A 567 17.04 -11.40 -17.73
N ILE A 568 18.16 -10.72 -17.77
CA ILE A 568 19.49 -11.28 -17.49
C ILE A 568 19.93 -10.75 -16.13
N GLY A 569 20.23 -11.63 -15.19
CA GLY A 569 20.78 -11.31 -13.88
C GLY A 569 22.18 -11.88 -13.71
N ALA A 570 23.07 -11.13 -13.07
CA ALA A 570 24.38 -11.60 -12.67
C ALA A 570 24.72 -11.18 -11.24
N LYS A 571 25.36 -12.06 -10.48
CA LYS A 571 25.81 -11.82 -9.12
C LYS A 571 27.24 -12.34 -8.94
N LEU A 572 28.20 -11.41 -8.62
CA LEU A 572 29.63 -11.64 -8.48
C LEU A 572 30.07 -11.70 -7.02
#